data_383185ef644c0c2c2e3b48e6a76a5729
#
_entry.id   383185ef644c0c2c2e3b48e6a76a5729
#
_cell.length_a   1.000
_cell.length_b   1.000
_cell.length_c   1.000
_cell.angle_alpha   90.00
_cell.angle_beta   90.00
_cell.angle_gamma   90.00
#
_symmetry.space_group_name_H-M   'P 1'
#
loop_
_entity.id
_entity.type
_entity.pdbx_description
1 polymer ?
#
loop_
_entity_poly.entity_id
_entity_poly.type
_entity_poly.pdbx_seq_one_letter_code
_entity_poly.pdbx_strand_id
1 'polypeptide(L)'
;MEEATTKSEKRADEKTWNSAKILIKAPPKMVWDSVHEERKHDPDLAYSKILEQGVNECRLEQKFQLIPVLGTSVCEMHNKEVPGERIDYKLLKSDRFKAMEGSWVLTPHSDGRYTMLELTTHLDLGVPVPQMVMNSVTTKKLARRLTNVKKAAEHRHAQVAGAVTKTVE
;
A
#
# COMPACT_ATOMS: atom_id res chain seq x y z
N MET A 1 -11.08 -16.63 -7.75
CA MET A 1 -10.76 -15.31 -7.16
C MET A 1 -9.60 -14.73 -7.96
N GLU A 2 -9.76 -13.50 -8.39
CA GLU A 2 -8.70 -12.83 -9.15
C GLU A 2 -7.52 -12.49 -8.22
N GLU A 3 -6.34 -12.95 -8.60
CA GLU A 3 -5.13 -12.74 -7.81
C GLU A 3 -4.39 -11.48 -8.26
N ALA A 4 -3.57 -10.93 -7.36
CA ALA A 4 -2.72 -9.79 -7.71
C ALA A 4 -1.64 -10.18 -8.70
N THR A 5 -1.49 -9.39 -9.75
CA THR A 5 -0.37 -9.49 -10.69
C THR A 5 0.81 -8.72 -10.14
N THR A 6 1.99 -9.30 -10.17
CA THR A 6 3.21 -8.66 -9.64
C THR A 6 4.25 -8.43 -10.74
N LYS A 7 5.07 -7.41 -10.54
CA LYS A 7 6.13 -7.03 -11.45
C LYS A 7 7.34 -6.48 -10.69
N SER A 8 8.55 -6.82 -11.17
CA SER A 8 9.81 -6.22 -10.75
C SER A 8 10.51 -5.65 -11.95
N GLU A 9 10.95 -4.40 -11.90
CA GLU A 9 11.62 -3.73 -13.01
C GLU A 9 12.70 -2.76 -12.54
N LYS A 10 13.80 -2.69 -13.29
CA LYS A 10 14.79 -1.63 -13.14
C LYS A 10 14.39 -0.47 -14.06
N ARG A 11 14.21 0.72 -13.48
CA ARG A 11 13.80 1.93 -14.22
C ARG A 11 15.00 2.76 -14.67
N ALA A 12 14.75 3.79 -15.48
CA ALA A 12 15.77 4.70 -16.01
C ALA A 12 16.56 5.44 -14.90
N ASP A 13 16.00 5.58 -13.69
CA ASP A 13 16.66 6.13 -12.52
C ASP A 13 17.62 5.15 -11.82
N GLU A 14 17.91 4.00 -12.43
CA GLU A 14 18.72 2.88 -11.91
C GLU A 14 18.13 2.20 -10.66
N LYS A 15 16.95 2.59 -10.20
CA LYS A 15 16.24 1.97 -9.07
C LYS A 15 15.45 0.75 -9.53
N THR A 16 15.41 -0.28 -8.69
CA THR A 16 14.49 -1.41 -8.87
C THR A 16 13.17 -1.10 -8.21
N TRP A 17 12.09 -1.24 -8.97
CA TRP A 17 10.73 -1.04 -8.52
C TRP A 17 9.96 -2.35 -8.53
N ASN A 18 9.26 -2.62 -7.45
CA ASN A 18 8.35 -3.75 -7.33
C ASN A 18 6.92 -3.23 -7.28
N SER A 19 6.01 -3.89 -7.95
CA SER A 19 4.61 -3.52 -7.97
C SER A 19 3.69 -4.74 -7.94
N ALA A 20 2.48 -4.50 -7.43
CA ALA A 20 1.36 -5.43 -7.53
C ALA A 20 0.11 -4.67 -7.94
N LYS A 21 -0.77 -5.31 -8.70
CA LYS A 21 -2.00 -4.75 -9.22
C LYS A 21 -3.13 -5.77 -9.10
N ILE A 22 -4.31 -5.31 -8.69
CA ILE A 22 -5.50 -6.16 -8.53
C ILE A 22 -6.76 -5.40 -8.90
N LEU A 23 -7.71 -6.09 -9.52
CA LEU A 23 -9.06 -5.56 -9.74
C LEU A 23 -9.93 -5.84 -8.52
N ILE A 24 -10.57 -4.82 -7.99
CA ILE A 24 -11.47 -4.88 -6.83
C ILE A 24 -12.89 -4.55 -7.27
N LYS A 25 -13.82 -5.43 -6.95
CA LYS A 25 -15.25 -5.27 -7.27
C LYS A 25 -15.94 -4.40 -6.24
N ALA A 26 -15.46 -3.19 -6.11
CA ALA A 26 -16.00 -2.14 -5.25
C ALA A 26 -15.66 -0.76 -5.81
N PRO A 27 -16.48 0.27 -5.53
CA PRO A 27 -16.22 1.64 -5.98
C PRO A 27 -14.95 2.23 -5.35
N PRO A 28 -14.31 3.21 -6.01
CA PRO A 28 -13.07 3.84 -5.52
C PRO A 28 -13.14 4.34 -4.07
N LYS A 29 -14.26 4.91 -3.64
CA LYS A 29 -14.39 5.37 -2.25
C LYS A 29 -14.24 4.24 -1.22
N MET A 30 -14.85 3.10 -1.46
CA MET A 30 -14.73 1.95 -0.55
C MET A 30 -13.31 1.36 -0.56
N VAL A 31 -12.68 1.34 -1.72
CA VAL A 31 -11.29 0.92 -1.85
C VAL A 31 -10.35 1.88 -1.12
N TRP A 32 -10.58 3.19 -1.28
CA TRP A 32 -9.83 4.23 -0.58
C TRP A 32 -9.88 4.07 0.95
N ASP A 33 -11.08 3.91 1.50
CA ASP A 33 -11.27 3.69 2.93
C ASP A 33 -10.59 2.40 3.40
N SER A 34 -10.65 1.35 2.59
CA SER A 34 -10.02 0.06 2.90
C SER A 34 -8.50 0.09 2.82
N VAL A 35 -7.92 0.90 1.92
CA VAL A 35 -6.47 1.15 1.87
C VAL A 35 -6.00 1.83 3.16
N HIS A 36 -6.72 2.85 3.62
CA HIS A 36 -6.37 3.52 4.88
C HIS A 36 -6.44 2.60 6.09
N GLU A 37 -7.46 1.73 6.17
CA GLU A 37 -7.56 0.74 7.24
C GLU A 37 -6.43 -0.29 7.18
N GLU A 38 -6.10 -0.79 5.99
CA GLU A 38 -5.00 -1.75 5.82
C GLU A 38 -3.66 -1.14 6.25
N ARG A 39 -3.41 0.12 5.89
CA ARG A 39 -2.18 0.82 6.27
C ARG A 39 -2.01 1.00 7.77
N LYS A 40 -3.09 1.17 8.52
CA LYS A 40 -3.06 1.24 10.00
C LYS A 40 -2.69 -0.10 10.64
N HIS A 41 -2.99 -1.20 9.98
CA HIS A 41 -2.80 -2.56 10.48
C HIS A 41 -1.69 -3.32 9.74
N ASP A 42 -0.76 -2.61 9.12
CA ASP A 42 0.39 -3.21 8.44
C ASP A 42 1.20 -4.05 9.43
N PRO A 43 1.35 -5.38 9.19
CA PRO A 43 2.07 -6.26 10.10
C PRO A 43 3.58 -5.98 10.18
N ASP A 44 4.14 -5.28 9.19
CA ASP A 44 5.54 -4.88 9.20
C ASP A 44 5.78 -3.63 10.07
N LEU A 45 4.73 -3.01 10.56
CA LEU A 45 4.76 -1.76 11.31
C LEU A 45 4.61 -2.02 12.81
N ALA A 46 5.66 -1.76 13.58
CA ALA A 46 5.62 -1.88 15.04
C ALA A 46 4.86 -0.71 15.69
N TYR A 47 5.06 0.51 15.18
CA TYR A 47 4.28 1.68 15.54
C TYR A 47 4.30 2.73 14.41
N SER A 48 3.32 3.64 14.47
CA SER A 48 3.24 4.83 13.63
C SER A 48 2.78 6.01 14.47
N LYS A 49 3.51 7.12 14.38
CA LYS A 49 3.24 8.35 15.12
C LYS A 49 3.25 9.54 14.16
N ILE A 50 2.19 10.34 14.20
CA ILE A 50 2.11 11.58 13.41
C ILE A 50 3.02 12.63 14.06
N LEU A 51 3.97 13.16 13.30
CA LEU A 51 4.84 14.27 13.71
C LEU A 51 4.26 15.61 13.27
N GLU A 52 3.68 15.64 12.06
CA GLU A 52 3.12 16.85 11.48
C GLU A 52 1.97 16.47 10.55
N GLN A 53 0.85 17.18 10.66
CA GLN A 53 -0.34 16.97 9.84
C GLN A 53 -0.64 18.23 9.04
N GLY A 54 -0.61 18.12 7.72
CA GLY A 54 -1.05 19.14 6.78
C GLY A 54 -2.36 18.76 6.09
N VAL A 55 -2.76 19.56 5.12
CA VAL A 55 -3.88 19.24 4.23
C VAL A 55 -3.39 18.22 3.18
N ASN A 56 -3.99 17.03 3.19
CA ASN A 56 -3.63 15.92 2.29
C ASN A 56 -2.16 15.50 2.33
N GLU A 57 -1.47 15.81 3.40
CA GLU A 57 -0.10 15.35 3.63
C GLU A 57 0.19 15.22 5.12
N CYS A 58 1.12 14.33 5.46
CA CYS A 58 1.59 14.19 6.82
C CYS A 58 3.03 13.70 6.87
N ARG A 59 3.70 14.02 7.97
CA ARG A 59 5.00 13.47 8.31
C ARG A 59 4.84 12.53 9.50
N LEU A 60 5.41 11.35 9.38
CA LEU A 60 5.23 10.25 10.33
C LEU A 60 6.59 9.76 10.82
N GLU A 61 6.65 9.35 12.09
CA GLU A 61 7.69 8.45 12.57
C GLU A 61 7.11 7.04 12.62
N GLN A 62 7.77 6.12 11.93
CA GLN A 62 7.32 4.73 11.83
C GLN A 62 8.47 3.77 12.12
N LYS A 63 8.19 2.71 12.87
CA LYS A 63 9.16 1.66 13.13
C LYS A 63 8.76 0.42 12.35
N PHE A 64 9.64 0.01 11.43
CA PHE A 64 9.41 -1.13 10.54
C PHE A 64 10.26 -2.34 10.93
N GLN A 65 9.67 -3.51 10.74
CA GLN A 65 10.34 -4.81 10.74
C GLN A 65 9.98 -5.55 9.44
N LEU A 66 10.62 -5.16 8.34
CA LEU A 66 10.29 -5.68 7.01
C LEU A 66 10.75 -7.11 6.81
N ILE A 67 11.96 -7.42 7.31
CA ILE A 67 12.53 -8.76 7.27
C ILE A 67 12.98 -9.08 8.72
N PRO A 68 12.35 -10.06 9.40
CA PRO A 68 12.59 -10.31 10.83
C PRO A 68 14.06 -10.51 11.21
N VAL A 69 14.82 -11.21 10.38
CA VAL A 69 16.25 -11.48 10.63
C VAL A 69 17.15 -10.25 10.52
N LEU A 70 16.69 -9.18 9.89
CA LEU A 70 17.42 -7.92 9.73
C LEU A 70 17.10 -6.90 10.84
N GLY A 71 16.16 -7.23 11.75
CA GLY A 71 15.75 -6.35 12.84
C GLY A 71 14.82 -5.23 12.40
N THR A 72 14.78 -4.16 13.21
CA THR A 72 13.85 -3.03 13.02
C THR A 72 14.58 -1.77 12.57
N SER A 73 13.85 -0.87 11.92
CA SER A 73 14.32 0.45 11.55
C SER A 73 13.31 1.53 11.90
N VAL A 74 13.76 2.64 12.46
CA VAL A 74 12.95 3.82 12.71
C VAL A 74 13.10 4.76 11.53
N CYS A 75 11.97 5.10 10.93
CA CYS A 75 11.89 5.88 9.71
C CYS A 75 11.03 7.12 9.91
N GLU A 76 11.49 8.26 9.41
CA GLU A 76 10.66 9.42 9.22
C GLU A 76 10.15 9.43 7.78
N MET A 77 8.84 9.35 7.62
CA MET A 77 8.16 9.22 6.34
C MET A 77 7.34 10.47 6.02
N HIS A 78 7.30 10.84 4.76
CA HIS A 78 6.37 11.82 4.23
C HIS A 78 5.34 11.14 3.36
N ASN A 79 4.07 11.35 3.66
CA ASN A 79 2.94 10.85 2.88
C ASN A 79 2.16 12.02 2.29
N LYS A 80 1.80 11.91 1.02
CA LYS A 80 1.01 12.91 0.30
C LYS A 80 -0.14 12.22 -0.42
N GLU A 81 -1.32 12.80 -0.33
CA GLU A 81 -2.54 12.22 -0.89
C GLU A 81 -3.17 13.11 -1.96
N VAL A 82 -3.71 12.47 -2.99
CA VAL A 82 -4.78 13.00 -3.84
C VAL A 82 -6.02 12.18 -3.48
N PRO A 83 -6.98 12.76 -2.72
CA PRO A 83 -8.09 11.99 -2.16
C PRO A 83 -8.86 11.16 -3.18
N GLY A 84 -9.03 9.88 -2.88
CA GLY A 84 -9.71 8.92 -3.74
C GLY A 84 -8.91 8.39 -4.93
N GLU A 85 -7.71 8.91 -5.16
CA GLU A 85 -6.92 8.59 -6.36
C GLU A 85 -5.54 8.02 -6.05
N ARG A 86 -4.79 8.66 -5.12
CA ARG A 86 -3.37 8.35 -4.95
C ARG A 86 -2.86 8.68 -3.56
N ILE A 87 -1.97 7.82 -3.06
CA ILE A 87 -1.15 8.09 -1.89
C ILE A 87 0.30 7.86 -2.28
N ASP A 88 1.14 8.88 -2.18
CA ASP A 88 2.59 8.77 -2.32
C ASP A 88 3.24 8.72 -0.94
N TYR A 89 4.24 7.88 -0.77
CA TYR A 89 5.05 7.83 0.45
C TYR A 89 6.53 7.84 0.12
N LYS A 90 7.30 8.52 0.97
CA LYS A 90 8.74 8.64 0.78
C LYS A 90 9.47 8.74 2.13
N LEU A 91 10.56 7.99 2.24
CA LEU A 91 11.48 8.08 3.36
C LEU A 91 12.21 9.42 3.34
N LEU A 92 12.18 10.17 4.45
CA LEU A 92 12.96 11.38 4.65
C LEU A 92 14.29 11.09 5.34
N LYS A 93 14.25 10.27 6.40
CA LYS A 93 15.46 9.78 7.06
C LYS A 93 15.18 8.47 7.81
N SER A 94 16.23 7.70 8.05
CA SER A 94 16.18 6.45 8.80
C SER A 94 17.51 6.22 9.51
N ASP A 95 17.45 5.44 10.58
CA ASP A 95 18.65 4.94 11.26
C ASP A 95 19.38 3.85 10.44
N ARG A 96 18.69 3.16 9.53
CA ARG A 96 19.23 2.02 8.79
C ARG A 96 18.91 2.01 7.31
N PHE A 97 17.66 2.29 6.91
CA PHE A 97 17.24 2.22 5.51
C PHE A 97 17.77 3.41 4.71
N LYS A 98 18.17 3.16 3.46
CA LYS A 98 18.63 4.19 2.53
C LYS A 98 17.50 4.77 1.70
N ALA A 99 16.52 3.96 1.32
CA ALA A 99 15.36 4.40 0.55
C ALA A 99 14.13 3.55 0.84
N MET A 100 12.99 4.19 0.89
CA MET A 100 11.66 3.59 0.89
C MET A 100 10.71 4.59 0.29
N GLU A 101 10.25 4.33 -0.91
CA GLU A 101 9.31 5.22 -1.59
C GLU A 101 8.37 4.44 -2.49
N GLY A 102 7.20 4.98 -2.73
CA GLY A 102 6.24 4.35 -3.59
C GLY A 102 4.88 5.02 -3.59
N SER A 103 3.89 4.30 -4.08
CA SER A 103 2.54 4.83 -4.20
C SER A 103 1.47 3.74 -4.21
N TRP A 104 0.30 4.13 -3.69
CA TRP A 104 -0.97 3.48 -3.92
C TRP A 104 -1.71 4.28 -4.98
N VAL A 105 -2.19 3.64 -6.02
CA VAL A 105 -2.94 4.29 -7.10
C VAL A 105 -4.26 3.55 -7.32
N LEU A 106 -5.36 4.31 -7.28
CA LEU A 106 -6.70 3.83 -7.53
C LEU A 106 -7.17 4.36 -8.89
N THR A 107 -7.52 3.45 -9.80
CA THR A 107 -8.06 3.82 -11.11
C THR A 107 -9.48 3.27 -11.23
N PRO A 108 -10.50 4.13 -11.44
CA PRO A 108 -11.87 3.65 -11.67
C PRO A 108 -11.92 2.72 -12.88
N HIS A 109 -12.73 1.69 -12.77
CA HIS A 109 -12.96 0.69 -13.81
C HIS A 109 -14.45 0.39 -13.92
N SER A 110 -14.93 0.01 -15.11
CA SER A 110 -16.36 -0.31 -15.34
C SER A 110 -17.31 0.78 -14.84
N ASP A 111 -17.10 2.03 -15.31
CA ASP A 111 -17.92 3.21 -14.95
C ASP A 111 -17.92 3.51 -13.43
N GLY A 112 -16.81 3.23 -12.75
CA GLY A 112 -16.65 3.47 -11.32
C GLY A 112 -17.28 2.42 -10.42
N ARG A 113 -17.78 1.33 -10.96
CA ARG A 113 -18.29 0.19 -10.17
C ARG A 113 -17.18 -0.66 -9.59
N TYR A 114 -16.05 -0.71 -10.26
CA TYR A 114 -14.85 -1.43 -9.86
C TYR A 114 -13.68 -0.47 -9.75
N THR A 115 -12.62 -0.93 -9.11
CA THR A 115 -11.38 -0.15 -8.95
C THR A 115 -10.18 -1.04 -9.24
N MET A 116 -9.30 -0.57 -10.11
CA MET A 116 -7.97 -1.13 -10.25
C MET A 116 -7.06 -0.50 -9.19
N LEU A 117 -6.52 -1.32 -8.30
CA LEU A 117 -5.59 -0.88 -7.25
C LEU A 117 -4.19 -1.35 -7.58
N GLU A 118 -3.24 -0.41 -7.56
CA GLU A 118 -1.82 -0.69 -7.76
C GLU A 118 -1.01 -0.16 -6.57
N LEU A 119 -0.11 -1.00 -6.06
CA LEU A 119 0.88 -0.64 -5.05
C LEU A 119 2.28 -0.83 -5.62
N THR A 120 3.07 0.22 -5.61
CA THR A 120 4.43 0.23 -6.14
C THR A 120 5.39 0.66 -5.04
N THR A 121 6.57 0.05 -4.98
CA THR A 121 7.61 0.43 -4.02
C THR A 121 9.02 0.29 -4.59
N HIS A 122 9.88 1.19 -4.17
CA HIS A 122 11.33 1.04 -4.23
C HIS A 122 11.87 1.01 -2.80
N LEU A 123 12.70 0.02 -2.49
CA LEU A 123 13.21 -0.24 -1.16
C LEU A 123 14.70 -0.53 -1.19
N ASP A 124 15.48 0.22 -0.40
CA ASP A 124 16.88 -0.06 -0.12
C ASP A 124 17.08 -0.12 1.40
N LEU A 125 17.34 -1.31 1.91
CA LEU A 125 17.48 -1.56 3.35
C LEU A 125 18.85 -1.17 3.91
N GLY A 126 19.77 -0.71 3.06
CA GLY A 126 21.12 -0.33 3.48
C GLY A 126 22.02 -1.52 3.84
N VAL A 127 21.62 -2.74 3.54
CA VAL A 127 22.36 -3.98 3.76
C VAL A 127 22.44 -4.79 2.46
N PRO A 128 23.50 -5.58 2.24
CA PRO A 128 23.66 -6.36 1.03
C PRO A 128 22.71 -7.57 1.03
N VAL A 129 21.56 -7.43 0.41
CA VAL A 129 20.62 -8.52 0.16
C VAL A 129 20.53 -8.73 -1.35
N PRO A 130 20.64 -9.98 -1.85
CA PRO A 130 20.52 -10.25 -3.29
C PRO A 130 19.20 -9.69 -3.84
N GLN A 131 19.26 -9.01 -4.99
CA GLN A 131 18.10 -8.33 -5.57
C GLN A 131 16.95 -9.30 -5.87
N MET A 132 17.24 -10.52 -6.27
CA MET A 132 16.20 -11.55 -6.51
C MET A 132 15.44 -11.89 -5.22
N VAL A 133 16.13 -11.94 -4.08
CA VAL A 133 15.50 -12.18 -2.77
C VAL A 133 14.63 -10.98 -2.39
N MET A 134 15.14 -9.77 -2.54
CA MET A 134 14.38 -8.54 -2.29
C MET A 134 13.13 -8.47 -3.16
N ASN A 135 13.24 -8.74 -4.43
CA ASN A 135 12.11 -8.74 -5.36
C ASN A 135 11.05 -9.78 -4.95
N SER A 136 11.47 -11.00 -4.63
CA SER A 136 10.56 -12.07 -4.22
C SER A 136 9.81 -11.73 -2.93
N VAL A 137 10.51 -11.28 -1.90
CA VAL A 137 9.91 -10.92 -0.61
C VAL A 137 8.97 -9.72 -0.78
N THR A 138 9.42 -8.70 -1.50
CA THR A 138 8.66 -7.46 -1.68
C THR A 138 7.39 -7.71 -2.49
N THR A 139 7.44 -8.39 -3.63
CA THR A 139 6.25 -8.65 -4.45
C THR A 139 5.21 -9.50 -3.72
N LYS A 140 5.63 -10.47 -2.91
CA LYS A 140 4.71 -11.26 -2.08
C LYS A 140 4.00 -10.39 -1.03
N LYS A 141 4.73 -9.48 -0.39
CA LYS A 141 4.15 -8.54 0.59
C LYS A 141 3.14 -7.59 -0.07
N LEU A 142 3.49 -7.01 -1.22
CA LEU A 142 2.59 -6.13 -1.97
C LEU A 142 1.31 -6.87 -2.38
N ALA A 143 1.44 -8.06 -2.95
CA ALA A 143 0.30 -8.88 -3.36
C ALA A 143 -0.63 -9.21 -2.17
N ARG A 144 -0.07 -9.57 -1.02
CA ARG A 144 -0.84 -9.83 0.20
C ARG A 144 -1.61 -8.60 0.67
N ARG A 145 -0.98 -7.43 0.66
CA ARG A 145 -1.61 -6.16 1.05
C ARG A 145 -2.78 -5.83 0.12
N LEU A 146 -2.62 -5.97 -1.19
CA LEU A 146 -3.70 -5.75 -2.16
C LEU A 146 -4.85 -6.75 -1.96
N THR A 147 -4.55 -8.02 -1.70
CA THR A 147 -5.55 -9.03 -1.40
C THR A 147 -6.35 -8.69 -0.14
N ASN A 148 -5.69 -8.18 0.91
CA ASN A 148 -6.36 -7.72 2.13
C ASN A 148 -7.31 -6.55 1.87
N VAL A 149 -6.87 -5.56 1.08
CA VAL A 149 -7.73 -4.44 0.68
C VAL A 149 -8.93 -4.92 -0.13
N LYS A 150 -8.70 -5.81 -1.10
CA LYS A 150 -9.78 -6.39 -1.92
C LYS A 150 -10.84 -7.06 -1.07
N LYS A 151 -10.44 -7.94 -0.16
CA LYS A 151 -11.37 -8.63 0.74
C LYS A 151 -12.17 -7.65 1.59
N ALA A 152 -11.53 -6.65 2.17
CA ALA A 152 -12.18 -5.65 3.01
C ALA A 152 -13.15 -4.78 2.21
N ALA A 153 -12.75 -4.28 1.05
CA ALA A 153 -13.57 -3.41 0.21
C ALA A 153 -14.78 -4.15 -0.37
N GLU A 154 -14.60 -5.35 -0.88
CA GLU A 154 -15.68 -6.15 -1.44
C GLU A 154 -16.68 -6.59 -0.36
N HIS A 155 -16.21 -6.90 0.85
CA HIS A 155 -17.07 -7.21 2.00
C HIS A 155 -17.93 -5.99 2.39
N ARG A 156 -17.34 -4.81 2.50
CA ARG A 156 -18.08 -3.55 2.77
C ARG A 156 -19.12 -3.27 1.70
N HIS A 157 -18.75 -3.45 0.45
CA HIS A 157 -19.66 -3.22 -0.68
C HIS A 157 -20.86 -4.18 -0.64
N ALA A 158 -20.66 -5.46 -0.35
CA ALA A 158 -21.72 -6.44 -0.19
C ALA A 158 -22.65 -6.11 0.99
N GLN A 159 -22.12 -5.62 2.12
CA GLN A 159 -22.92 -5.19 3.26
C GLN A 159 -23.84 -4.02 2.93
N VAL A 160 -23.33 -3.00 2.22
CA VAL A 160 -24.13 -1.84 1.79
C VAL A 160 -25.23 -2.27 0.82
N ALA A 161 -24.93 -3.11 -0.16
CA ALA A 161 -25.93 -3.66 -1.09
C ALA A 161 -27.02 -4.46 -0.35
N GLY A 162 -26.64 -5.30 0.62
CA GLY A 162 -27.57 -6.06 1.45
C GLY A 162 -28.47 -5.16 2.35
N ALA A 163 -27.93 -4.07 2.88
CA ALA A 163 -28.70 -3.10 3.67
C ALA A 163 -29.75 -2.35 2.84
N VAL A 164 -29.40 -1.97 1.60
CA VAL A 164 -30.34 -1.31 0.67
C VAL A 164 -31.51 -2.23 0.34
N THR A 165 -31.26 -3.51 0.12
CA THR A 165 -32.31 -4.50 -0.19
C THR A 165 -33.28 -4.68 0.97
N LYS A 166 -32.82 -4.63 2.22
CA LYS A 166 -33.66 -4.77 3.41
C LYS A 166 -34.53 -3.55 3.71
N THR A 167 -34.20 -2.38 3.18
CA THR A 167 -34.94 -1.14 3.42
C THR A 167 -36.11 -0.97 2.45
N VAL A 168 -36.17 -1.74 1.38
CA VAL A 168 -37.23 -1.69 0.34
C VAL A 168 -38.37 -2.70 0.58
N GLU A 169 -38.26 -3.61 1.54
CA GLU A 169 -39.32 -4.49 2.03
C GLU A 169 -40.08 -3.85 3.22
#